data_9b245df06c3dadadb11fad3ccfd514de
#
_entry.id   9b245df06c3dadadb11fad3ccfd514de
#
_cell.length_a   1.000
_cell.length_b   1.000
_cell.length_c   1.000
_cell.angle_alpha   90.00
_cell.angle_beta   90.00
_cell.angle_gamma   90.00
#
_symmetry.space_group_name_H-M   'P 1'
#
loop_
_entity.id
_entity.type
_entity.pdbx_description
1 polymer ?
#
loop_
_entity_poly.entity_id
_entity_poly.type
_entity_poly.pdbx_seq_one_letter_code
_entity_poly.pdbx_strand_id
1 'polypeptide(L)'
;LAAGALDAWRTEYLADAGTLVPQTQAEHVRALAFDLVPDAARPAVATRLVELIRSAGTHLGTGFLATPDLLPVLADAGHLDVAYELLFQDTPPSWLTMVDRGATTIWEQWEGIDADGVAHDSLNHYSKGAVIDFLHRYVGGIRPADGDGPDEVGYRRFRVQPQPGGGLTWAEAVHDSPYGRI
;
A
#
# COMPACT_ATOMS: atom_id res chain seq x y z
N LEU A 1 10.41 2.66 26.25
CA LEU A 1 10.00 3.81 25.42
C LEU A 1 8.94 3.38 24.38
N ALA A 2 9.19 2.35 23.56
CA ALA A 2 8.28 1.94 22.52
C ALA A 2 6.89 1.53 23.04
N ALA A 3 6.83 0.68 24.07
CA ALA A 3 5.56 0.25 24.67
C ALA A 3 4.73 1.43 25.20
N GLY A 4 5.36 2.34 25.93
CA GLY A 4 4.65 3.52 26.44
C GLY A 4 4.15 4.47 25.35
N ALA A 5 4.87 4.57 24.22
CA ALA A 5 4.42 5.34 23.06
C ALA A 5 3.21 4.67 22.39
N LEU A 6 3.24 3.34 22.27
CA LEU A 6 2.11 2.56 21.71
C LEU A 6 0.87 2.69 22.59
N ASP A 7 1.02 2.59 23.92
CA ASP A 7 -0.09 2.72 24.86
C ASP A 7 -0.69 4.14 24.81
N ALA A 8 0.14 5.18 24.72
CA ALA A 8 -0.31 6.55 24.57
C ALA A 8 -1.05 6.75 23.23
N TRP A 9 -0.53 6.19 22.13
CA TRP A 9 -1.18 6.25 20.83
C TRP A 9 -2.56 5.56 20.86
N ARG A 10 -2.64 4.36 21.45
CA ARG A 10 -3.90 3.64 21.60
C ARG A 10 -4.91 4.40 22.45
N THR A 11 -4.46 5.03 23.52
CA THR A 11 -5.33 5.84 24.38
C THR A 11 -5.91 7.04 23.65
N GLU A 12 -5.14 7.67 22.78
CA GLU A 12 -5.52 8.90 22.08
C GLU A 12 -6.36 8.61 20.83
N TYR A 13 -6.01 7.58 20.05
CA TYR A 13 -6.54 7.38 18.69
C TYR A 13 -7.42 6.14 18.52
N LEU A 14 -7.45 5.23 19.47
CA LEU A 14 -8.24 4.00 19.40
C LEU A 14 -9.40 4.08 20.40
N ALA A 15 -10.59 4.39 19.89
CA ALA A 15 -11.81 4.34 20.67
C ALA A 15 -12.33 2.90 20.86
N ASP A 16 -13.38 2.72 21.64
CA ASP A 16 -14.00 1.42 21.91
C ASP A 16 -14.30 0.64 20.61
N ALA A 17 -14.18 -0.67 20.68
CA ALA A 17 -14.44 -1.61 19.59
C ALA A 17 -13.51 -1.48 18.36
N GLY A 18 -12.35 -0.84 18.49
CA GLY A 18 -11.38 -0.73 17.39
C GLY A 18 -11.69 0.38 16.40
N THR A 19 -12.45 1.37 16.79
CA THR A 19 -12.69 2.57 15.97
C THR A 19 -11.52 3.53 16.07
N LEU A 20 -10.92 3.92 14.93
CA LEU A 20 -9.86 4.93 14.89
C LEU A 20 -10.43 6.35 14.81
N VAL A 21 -9.71 7.30 15.37
CA VAL A 21 -10.03 8.73 15.31
C VAL A 21 -8.73 9.49 14.97
N PRO A 22 -8.71 10.28 13.87
CA PRO A 22 -9.77 10.48 12.87
C PRO A 22 -10.00 9.27 11.96
N GLN A 23 -11.17 9.21 11.32
CA GLN A 23 -11.54 8.13 10.41
C GLN A 23 -11.14 8.46 8.97
N THR A 24 -9.85 8.40 8.66
CA THR A 24 -9.32 8.59 7.31
C THR A 24 -8.69 7.29 6.79
N GLN A 25 -8.62 7.12 5.47
CA GLN A 25 -7.89 5.98 4.89
C GLN A 25 -6.43 5.94 5.39
N ALA A 26 -5.76 7.09 5.44
CA ALA A 26 -4.36 7.19 5.85
C ALA A 26 -4.13 6.70 7.28
N GLU A 27 -5.00 7.05 8.23
CA GLU A 27 -4.88 6.60 9.62
C GLU A 27 -5.08 5.08 9.74
N HIS A 28 -6.07 4.52 9.02
CA HIS A 28 -6.30 3.08 9.03
C HIS A 28 -5.14 2.30 8.42
N VAL A 29 -4.59 2.79 7.30
CA VAL A 29 -3.40 2.17 6.68
C VAL A 29 -2.21 2.17 7.64
N ARG A 30 -1.88 3.31 8.22
CA ARG A 30 -0.73 3.42 9.15
C ARG A 30 -0.92 2.61 10.42
N ALA A 31 -2.14 2.60 10.97
CA ALA A 31 -2.46 1.81 12.15
C ALA A 31 -2.27 0.30 11.93
N LEU A 32 -2.62 -0.19 10.74
CA LEU A 32 -2.43 -1.59 10.35
C LEU A 32 -0.97 -1.91 9.97
N ALA A 33 -0.33 -1.04 9.19
CA ALA A 33 1.04 -1.24 8.71
C ALA A 33 2.09 -1.24 9.84
N PHE A 34 1.87 -0.42 10.87
CA PHE A 34 2.79 -0.27 12.00
C PHE A 34 2.37 -1.07 13.24
N ASP A 35 1.43 -2.00 13.12
CA ASP A 35 0.95 -2.85 14.22
C ASP A 35 0.48 -2.05 15.45
N LEU A 36 -0.12 -0.88 15.23
CA LEU A 36 -0.56 0.00 16.31
C LEU A 36 -1.85 -0.49 16.97
N VAL A 37 -2.71 -1.20 16.24
CA VAL A 37 -3.96 -1.76 16.78
C VAL A 37 -3.74 -3.16 17.36
N PRO A 38 -4.51 -3.55 18.41
CA PRO A 38 -4.51 -4.93 18.88
C PRO A 38 -4.95 -5.92 17.80
N ASP A 39 -4.43 -7.14 17.80
CA ASP A 39 -4.77 -8.16 16.80
C ASP A 39 -6.28 -8.40 16.68
N ALA A 40 -6.99 -8.41 17.80
CA ALA A 40 -8.44 -8.58 17.82
C ALA A 40 -9.21 -7.45 17.11
N ALA A 41 -8.65 -6.24 17.01
CA ALA A 41 -9.27 -5.10 16.35
C ALA A 41 -8.88 -5.00 14.85
N ARG A 42 -7.80 -5.63 14.41
CA ARG A 42 -7.29 -5.55 13.03
C ARG A 42 -8.36 -5.83 11.96
N PRO A 43 -9.19 -6.89 12.08
CA PRO A 43 -10.23 -7.14 11.06
C PRO A 43 -11.26 -6.01 10.94
N ALA A 44 -11.69 -5.43 12.07
CA ALA A 44 -12.64 -4.33 12.07
C ALA A 44 -12.03 -3.06 11.44
N VAL A 45 -10.77 -2.75 11.77
CA VAL A 45 -10.03 -1.62 11.19
C VAL A 45 -9.84 -1.80 9.68
N ALA A 46 -9.51 -3.01 9.23
CA ALA A 46 -9.36 -3.32 7.80
C ALA A 46 -10.70 -3.21 7.05
N THR A 47 -11.78 -3.75 7.63
CA THR A 47 -13.12 -3.59 7.06
C THR A 47 -13.51 -2.11 6.94
N ARG A 48 -13.21 -1.32 7.97
CA ARG A 48 -13.49 0.12 7.93
C ARG A 48 -12.67 0.85 6.86
N LEU A 49 -11.41 0.46 6.65
CA LEU A 49 -10.59 0.98 5.55
C LEU A 49 -11.26 0.71 4.20
N VAL A 50 -11.75 -0.50 3.97
CA VAL A 50 -12.48 -0.85 2.73
C VAL A 50 -13.74 0.01 2.56
N GLU A 51 -14.53 0.22 3.63
CA GLU A 51 -15.70 1.10 3.58
C GLU A 51 -15.33 2.53 3.20
N LEU A 52 -14.24 3.08 3.76
CA LEU A 52 -13.74 4.42 3.43
C LEU A 52 -13.31 4.51 1.96
N ILE A 53 -12.65 3.48 1.42
CA ILE A 53 -12.29 3.39 0.00
C ILE A 53 -13.55 3.34 -0.87
N ARG A 54 -14.51 2.48 -0.52
CA ARG A 54 -15.78 2.36 -1.26
C ARG A 54 -16.59 3.65 -1.24
N SER A 55 -16.66 4.34 -0.10
CA SER A 55 -17.36 5.62 0.02
C SER A 55 -16.71 6.74 -0.80
N ALA A 56 -15.43 6.61 -1.10
CA ALA A 56 -14.68 7.49 -2.00
C ALA A 56 -14.79 7.06 -3.48
N GLY A 57 -15.72 6.17 -3.85
CA GLY A 57 -15.88 5.69 -5.22
C GLY A 57 -14.75 4.74 -5.66
N THR A 58 -14.18 3.99 -4.73
CA THR A 58 -13.01 3.12 -4.94
C THR A 58 -11.79 3.92 -5.41
N HIS A 59 -11.55 5.03 -4.73
CA HIS A 59 -10.36 5.85 -4.92
C HIS A 59 -9.53 5.90 -3.63
N LEU A 60 -8.22 6.02 -3.82
CA LEU A 60 -7.32 6.25 -2.69
C LEU A 60 -7.46 7.69 -2.18
N GLY A 61 -7.39 7.83 -0.86
CA GLY A 61 -7.41 9.12 -0.16
C GLY A 61 -6.18 9.28 0.73
N THR A 62 -5.06 8.69 0.33
CA THR A 62 -3.81 8.65 1.09
C THR A 62 -2.79 9.63 0.51
N GLY A 63 -2.00 10.25 1.39
CA GLY A 63 -0.82 11.03 1.04
C GLY A 63 0.46 10.20 1.10
N PHE A 64 1.60 10.86 1.03
CA PHE A 64 2.94 10.27 0.92
C PHE A 64 3.25 9.18 1.95
N LEU A 65 2.80 9.39 3.20
CA LEU A 65 3.15 8.52 4.34
C LEU A 65 2.31 7.25 4.43
N ALA A 66 1.21 7.15 3.69
CA ALA A 66 0.32 6.01 3.78
C ALA A 66 0.11 5.29 2.43
N THR A 67 0.29 5.98 1.31
CA THR A 67 0.16 5.38 -0.03
C THR A 67 1.05 4.14 -0.24
N PRO A 68 2.32 4.12 0.23
CA PRO A 68 3.19 2.95 0.09
C PRO A 68 2.61 1.67 0.71
N ASP A 69 1.93 1.79 1.84
CA ASP A 69 1.43 0.65 2.61
C ASP A 69 -0.03 0.28 2.25
N LEU A 70 -0.74 1.09 1.48
CA LEU A 70 -2.17 0.92 1.22
C LEU A 70 -2.51 -0.44 0.60
N LEU A 71 -1.90 -0.77 -0.54
CA LEU A 71 -2.16 -2.03 -1.24
C LEU A 71 -1.64 -3.25 -0.46
N PRO A 72 -0.42 -3.22 0.11
CA PRO A 72 0.07 -4.26 1.00
C PRO A 72 -0.87 -4.56 2.18
N VAL A 73 -1.31 -3.54 2.90
CA VAL A 73 -2.21 -3.68 4.06
C VAL A 73 -3.55 -4.32 3.66
N LEU A 74 -4.12 -3.92 2.53
CA LEU A 74 -5.36 -4.51 2.01
C LEU A 74 -5.16 -5.99 1.68
N ALA A 75 -4.08 -6.34 0.98
CA ALA A 75 -3.76 -7.71 0.61
C ALA A 75 -3.54 -8.60 1.85
N ASP A 76 -2.75 -8.13 2.82
CA ASP A 76 -2.45 -8.88 4.05
C ASP A 76 -3.69 -9.01 4.96
N ALA A 77 -4.64 -8.08 4.87
CA ALA A 77 -5.92 -8.15 5.57
C ALA A 77 -6.99 -9.00 4.85
N GLY A 78 -6.67 -9.60 3.69
CA GLY A 78 -7.58 -10.45 2.94
C GLY A 78 -8.49 -9.71 1.94
N HIS A 79 -8.23 -8.42 1.69
CA HIS A 79 -8.96 -7.57 0.74
C HIS A 79 -8.16 -7.32 -0.54
N LEU A 80 -7.59 -8.41 -1.08
CA LEU A 80 -6.76 -8.37 -2.29
C LEU A 80 -7.51 -7.84 -3.52
N ASP A 81 -8.80 -8.15 -3.62
CA ASP A 81 -9.70 -7.63 -4.65
C ASP A 81 -9.76 -6.11 -4.66
N VAL A 82 -9.90 -5.49 -3.48
CA VAL A 82 -9.91 -4.03 -3.33
C VAL A 82 -8.56 -3.41 -3.68
N ALA A 83 -7.45 -4.08 -3.33
CA ALA A 83 -6.12 -3.64 -3.71
C ALA A 83 -5.96 -3.59 -5.24
N TYR A 84 -6.43 -4.61 -5.95
CA TYR A 84 -6.42 -4.63 -7.42
C TYR A 84 -7.36 -3.60 -8.04
N GLU A 85 -8.54 -3.39 -7.47
CA GLU A 85 -9.45 -2.35 -7.96
C GLU A 85 -8.83 -0.95 -7.86
N LEU A 86 -8.11 -0.66 -6.76
CA LEU A 86 -7.36 0.59 -6.61
C LEU A 86 -6.19 0.69 -7.61
N LEU A 87 -5.47 -0.42 -7.82
CA LEU A 87 -4.35 -0.48 -8.77
C LEU A 87 -4.82 -0.20 -10.20
N PHE A 88 -6.00 -0.70 -10.58
CA PHE A 88 -6.57 -0.55 -11.92
C PHE A 88 -7.56 0.61 -12.04
N GLN A 89 -7.70 1.45 -11.00
CA GLN A 89 -8.50 2.66 -11.08
C GLN A 89 -7.92 3.59 -12.16
N ASP A 90 -8.73 4.00 -13.12
CA ASP A 90 -8.34 4.82 -14.27
C ASP A 90 -8.80 6.27 -14.18
N THR A 91 -9.61 6.61 -13.18
CA THR A 91 -10.03 7.98 -12.88
C THR A 91 -9.24 8.57 -11.70
N PRO A 92 -9.00 9.90 -11.66
CA PRO A 92 -8.23 10.52 -10.60
C PRO A 92 -8.95 10.50 -9.23
N PRO A 93 -8.22 10.33 -8.13
CA PRO A 93 -6.77 10.10 -8.04
C PRO A 93 -6.38 8.62 -8.26
N SER A 94 -5.48 8.36 -9.21
CA SER A 94 -5.02 7.00 -9.53
C SER A 94 -3.66 6.99 -10.21
N TRP A 95 -2.97 5.84 -10.19
CA TRP A 95 -1.72 5.65 -10.94
C TRP A 95 -1.96 5.65 -12.45
N LEU A 96 -3.06 5.03 -12.92
CA LEU A 96 -3.33 4.93 -14.35
C LEU A 96 -3.66 6.29 -14.97
N THR A 97 -4.26 7.21 -14.23
CA THR A 97 -4.44 8.59 -14.71
C THR A 97 -3.11 9.25 -15.09
N MET A 98 -2.03 8.99 -14.32
CA MET A 98 -0.71 9.51 -14.71
C MET A 98 -0.21 8.88 -15.99
N VAL A 99 -0.37 7.56 -16.15
CA VAL A 99 0.01 6.82 -17.37
C VAL A 99 -0.76 7.32 -18.58
N ASP A 100 -2.06 7.49 -18.47
CA ASP A 100 -2.94 7.96 -19.56
C ASP A 100 -2.60 9.39 -19.99
N ARG A 101 -2.09 10.19 -19.06
CA ARG A 101 -1.59 11.55 -19.35
C ARG A 101 -0.14 11.57 -19.84
N GLY A 102 0.45 10.40 -20.15
CA GLY A 102 1.78 10.26 -20.75
C GLY A 102 2.93 10.38 -19.75
N ALA A 103 2.70 10.13 -18.46
CA ALA A 103 3.77 10.13 -17.48
C ALA A 103 4.83 9.07 -17.80
N THR A 104 6.10 9.49 -17.77
CA THR A 104 7.27 8.62 -17.84
C THR A 104 7.96 8.43 -16.49
N THR A 105 7.50 9.17 -15.49
CA THR A 105 7.94 9.16 -14.09
C THR A 105 6.73 9.27 -13.20
N ILE A 106 6.86 8.88 -11.92
CA ILE A 106 5.78 9.04 -10.94
C ILE A 106 5.75 10.50 -10.44
N TRP A 107 4.58 11.09 -10.48
CA TRP A 107 4.35 12.48 -10.06
C TRP A 107 4.11 12.60 -8.56
N GLU A 108 4.44 13.76 -8.01
CA GLU A 108 4.16 14.12 -6.62
C GLU A 108 2.66 14.28 -6.35
N GLN A 109 1.95 14.94 -7.24
CA GLN A 109 0.51 15.06 -7.21
C GLN A 109 -0.15 14.02 -8.13
N TRP A 110 -1.36 13.58 -7.78
CA TRP A 110 -2.13 12.67 -8.62
C TRP A 110 -2.49 13.27 -9.97
N GLU A 111 -2.69 14.59 -9.98
CA GLU A 111 -2.95 15.39 -11.18
C GLU A 111 -1.79 16.35 -11.44
N GLY A 112 -0.55 15.84 -11.40
CA GLY A 112 0.66 16.62 -11.59
C GLY A 112 0.76 17.34 -12.95
N ILE A 113 0.02 16.88 -13.96
CA ILE A 113 -0.29 17.64 -15.16
C ILE A 113 -1.81 17.77 -15.23
N ASP A 114 -2.33 18.97 -15.20
CA ASP A 114 -3.76 19.24 -15.24
C ASP A 114 -4.38 19.07 -16.64
N ALA A 115 -5.67 19.36 -16.77
CA ALA A 115 -6.40 19.23 -18.03
C ALA A 115 -5.92 20.23 -19.11
N ASP A 116 -5.31 21.34 -18.70
CA ASP A 116 -4.75 22.36 -19.59
C ASP A 116 -3.29 22.09 -19.96
N GLY A 117 -2.73 20.98 -19.47
CA GLY A 117 -1.35 20.55 -19.71
C GLY A 117 -0.33 21.31 -18.86
N VAL A 118 -0.76 21.98 -17.80
CA VAL A 118 0.14 22.71 -16.88
C VAL A 118 0.65 21.75 -15.82
N ALA A 119 1.98 21.74 -15.65
CA ALA A 119 2.64 20.93 -14.61
C ALA A 119 2.56 21.61 -13.24
N HIS A 120 2.23 20.81 -12.21
CA HIS A 120 2.16 21.22 -10.82
C HIS A 120 3.07 20.34 -9.98
N ASP A 121 3.87 20.98 -9.11
CA ASP A 121 4.83 20.33 -8.23
C ASP A 121 5.86 19.46 -9.00
N SER A 122 6.42 18.45 -8.34
CA SER A 122 7.42 17.58 -8.96
C SER A 122 6.77 16.53 -9.85
N LEU A 123 7.24 16.43 -11.09
CA LEU A 123 6.87 15.32 -11.97
C LEU A 123 7.77 14.07 -11.81
N ASN A 124 8.69 14.09 -10.86
CA ASN A 124 9.55 12.96 -10.52
C ASN A 124 9.68 12.81 -9.00
N HIS A 125 8.76 12.06 -8.40
CA HIS A 125 8.67 11.92 -6.95
C HIS A 125 8.49 10.45 -6.53
N TYR A 126 9.27 10.01 -5.53
CA TYR A 126 9.39 8.60 -5.16
C TYR A 126 8.17 7.99 -4.47
N SER A 127 7.39 8.76 -3.71
CA SER A 127 6.48 8.20 -2.70
C SER A 127 5.35 7.34 -3.28
N LYS A 128 4.70 7.80 -4.35
CA LYS A 128 3.66 7.01 -5.03
C LYS A 128 4.24 5.90 -5.89
N GLY A 129 5.53 6.00 -6.25
CA GLY A 129 6.29 4.95 -6.93
C GLY A 129 6.50 3.69 -6.07
N ALA A 130 6.29 3.79 -4.77
CA ALA A 130 6.30 2.63 -3.87
C ALA A 130 5.27 1.54 -4.23
N VAL A 131 4.31 1.81 -5.12
CA VAL A 131 3.43 0.78 -5.71
C VAL A 131 4.21 -0.39 -6.32
N ILE A 132 5.46 -0.18 -6.74
CA ILE A 132 6.34 -1.23 -7.24
C ILE A 132 6.58 -2.34 -6.21
N ASP A 133 6.56 -2.01 -4.91
CA ASP A 133 6.68 -3.00 -3.84
C ASP A 133 5.49 -3.97 -3.87
N PHE A 134 4.28 -3.48 -4.07
CA PHE A 134 3.10 -4.33 -4.25
C PHE A 134 3.21 -5.19 -5.52
N LEU A 135 3.63 -4.62 -6.64
CA LEU A 135 3.81 -5.37 -7.88
C LEU A 135 4.86 -6.47 -7.72
N HIS A 136 5.97 -6.20 -7.05
CA HIS A 136 7.03 -7.17 -6.85
C HIS A 136 6.65 -8.26 -5.83
N ARG A 137 6.14 -7.84 -4.65
CA ARG A 137 5.93 -8.75 -3.52
C ARG A 137 4.61 -9.51 -3.56
N TYR A 138 3.58 -8.95 -4.20
CA TYR A 138 2.25 -9.55 -4.24
C TYR A 138 1.90 -10.04 -5.65
N VAL A 139 2.04 -9.23 -6.67
CA VAL A 139 1.73 -9.65 -8.05
C VAL A 139 2.77 -10.66 -8.54
N GLY A 140 4.05 -10.32 -8.50
CA GLY A 140 5.17 -11.22 -8.81
C GLY A 140 5.44 -12.25 -7.73
N GLY A 141 5.11 -11.92 -6.49
CA GLY A 141 5.16 -12.81 -5.34
C GLY A 141 6.55 -13.05 -4.75
N ILE A 142 7.58 -12.32 -5.16
CA ILE A 142 8.94 -12.47 -4.63
C ILE A 142 9.13 -11.56 -3.42
N ARG A 143 9.34 -12.13 -2.25
CA ARG A 143 9.58 -11.39 -1.01
C ARG A 143 10.58 -12.09 -0.10
N PRO A 144 11.32 -11.36 0.76
CA PRO A 144 12.18 -11.98 1.74
C PRO A 144 11.36 -12.90 2.65
N ALA A 145 12.00 -13.90 3.24
CA ALA A 145 11.36 -14.69 4.29
C ALA A 145 11.08 -13.82 5.50
N ASP A 146 10.04 -14.19 6.27
CA ASP A 146 9.75 -13.50 7.52
C ASP A 146 10.78 -13.90 8.56
N GLY A 147 11.26 -12.90 9.31
CA GLY A 147 12.20 -13.07 10.42
C GLY A 147 13.37 -12.08 10.38
N ASP A 148 14.03 -11.95 11.51
CA ASP A 148 15.16 -11.03 11.72
C ASP A 148 16.50 -11.77 11.78
N GLY A 149 16.52 -13.04 11.40
CA GLY A 149 17.71 -13.90 11.44
C GLY A 149 18.72 -13.53 10.34
N PRO A 150 20.02 -13.83 10.54
CA PRO A 150 21.05 -13.55 9.56
C PRO A 150 20.84 -14.30 8.23
N ASP A 151 20.06 -15.37 8.23
CA ASP A 151 19.72 -16.15 7.04
C ASP A 151 18.53 -15.57 6.25
N GLU A 152 17.83 -14.58 6.79
CA GLU A 152 16.65 -13.96 6.18
C GLU A 152 16.97 -12.63 5.53
N VAL A 153 18.20 -12.13 5.72
CA VAL A 153 18.67 -10.88 5.14
C VAL A 153 19.09 -11.06 3.68
N GLY A 154 18.75 -10.11 2.83
CA GLY A 154 19.24 -10.02 1.45
C GLY A 154 18.74 -11.11 0.53
N TYR A 155 17.57 -11.67 0.80
CA TYR A 155 16.98 -12.77 0.01
C TYR A 155 17.79 -14.08 0.05
N ARG A 156 18.57 -14.31 1.09
CA ARG A 156 19.20 -15.62 1.32
C ARG A 156 18.15 -16.72 1.54
N ARG A 157 17.07 -16.35 2.22
CA ARG A 157 15.79 -17.06 2.24
C ARG A 157 14.73 -16.15 1.67
N PHE A 158 13.87 -16.66 0.85
CA PHE A 158 12.80 -15.92 0.21
C PHE A 158 11.56 -16.80 0.02
N ARG A 159 10.43 -16.14 -0.23
CA ARG A 159 9.18 -16.80 -0.63
C ARG A 159 8.84 -16.40 -2.06
N VAL A 160 8.31 -17.35 -2.81
CA VAL A 160 7.66 -17.10 -4.10
C VAL A 160 6.20 -17.48 -3.93
N GLN A 161 5.36 -16.47 -3.79
CA GLN A 161 3.92 -16.62 -3.53
C GLN A 161 3.16 -15.53 -4.28
N PRO A 162 3.00 -15.65 -5.60
CA PRO A 162 2.20 -14.71 -6.37
C PRO A 162 0.73 -14.74 -5.92
N GLN A 163 0.11 -13.58 -5.91
CA GLN A 163 -1.29 -13.39 -5.56
C GLN A 163 -2.01 -12.77 -6.77
N PRO A 164 -2.36 -13.57 -7.78
CA PRO A 164 -2.98 -13.05 -9.00
C PRO A 164 -4.37 -12.47 -8.72
N GLY A 165 -4.71 -11.41 -9.45
CA GLY A 165 -6.00 -10.74 -9.33
C GLY A 165 -6.22 -9.73 -10.43
N GLY A 166 -7.30 -8.95 -10.35
CA GLY A 166 -7.59 -7.85 -11.26
C GLY A 166 -7.69 -8.22 -12.74
N GLY A 167 -7.87 -9.50 -13.08
CA GLY A 167 -7.95 -9.96 -14.47
C GLY A 167 -6.58 -10.11 -15.16
N LEU A 168 -5.45 -10.00 -14.42
CA LEU A 168 -4.13 -10.27 -14.99
C LEU A 168 -4.03 -11.72 -15.48
N THR A 169 -3.56 -11.90 -16.71
CA THR A 169 -3.39 -13.22 -17.35
C THR A 169 -1.97 -13.76 -17.19
N TRP A 170 -1.02 -12.90 -16.90
CA TRP A 170 0.37 -13.25 -16.63
C TRP A 170 1.06 -12.18 -15.79
N ALA A 171 2.12 -12.55 -15.12
CA ALA A 171 3.05 -11.64 -14.46
C ALA A 171 4.45 -12.27 -14.48
N GLU A 172 5.47 -11.41 -14.58
CA GLU A 172 6.87 -11.81 -14.49
C GLU A 172 7.57 -10.90 -13.50
N ALA A 173 8.34 -11.48 -12.60
CA ALA A 173 9.17 -10.74 -11.66
C ALA A 173 10.54 -11.40 -11.58
N VAL A 174 11.58 -10.59 -11.50
CA VAL A 174 12.96 -11.02 -11.33
C VAL A 174 13.60 -10.22 -10.21
N HIS A 175 14.36 -10.89 -9.38
CA HIS A 175 15.15 -10.27 -8.32
C HIS A 175 16.58 -10.77 -8.35
N ASP A 176 17.52 -9.85 -8.57
CA ASP A 176 18.96 -10.16 -8.50
C ASP A 176 19.43 -9.95 -7.05
N SER A 177 19.53 -11.04 -6.31
CA SER A 177 20.02 -11.03 -4.93
C SER A 177 21.54 -11.24 -4.88
N PRO A 178 22.19 -10.95 -3.74
CA PRO A 178 23.59 -11.32 -3.54
C PRO A 178 23.88 -12.82 -3.66
N TYR A 179 22.85 -13.65 -3.60
CA TYR A 179 22.95 -15.12 -3.65
C TYR A 179 22.54 -15.70 -5.00
N GLY A 180 22.16 -14.87 -5.95
CA GLY A 180 21.75 -15.26 -7.29
C GLY A 180 20.40 -14.65 -7.70
N ARG A 181 20.02 -14.94 -8.95
CA ARG A 181 18.76 -14.48 -9.53
C ARG A 181 17.61 -15.40 -9.11
N ILE A 182 16.52 -14.78 -8.70
CA ILE A 182 15.24 -15.40 -8.38
C ILE A 182 14.27 -15.10 -9.51
#